data_a080c3a83f032fb9b7185ded23a49791
#
_entry.id   a080c3a83f032fb9b7185ded23a49791
#
_cell.length_a   1.000
_cell.length_b   1.000
_cell.length_c   1.000
_cell.angle_alpha   90.00
_cell.angle_beta   90.00
_cell.angle_gamma   90.00
#
_symmetry.space_group_name_H-M   'P 1'
#
loop_
_entity.id
_entity.type
_entity.pdbx_description
1 polymer ?
#
loop_
_entity_poly.entity_id
_entity_poly.type
_entity_poly.pdbx_seq_one_letter_code
_entity_poly.pdbx_strand_id
1 'polypeptide(L)'
;MTLYEWIFLGIIALLGHAMALLWYVAKKNDWKICERTIYDLPIKGRQLRRELINSVHTPIHAVMLGACLALGYFDNTSYLSFFVTALLTTVWAEIWHYFSHRAFHLDALHWIHAEHHKSHLNTPLTAISFSFSEKLIFDI
;
A
#
# COMPACT_ATOMS: atom_id res chain seq x y z
N MET A 1 -20.53 -13.55 4.40
CA MET A 1 -19.94 -12.27 4.87
C MET A 1 -21.04 -11.38 5.44
N THR A 2 -20.80 -10.82 6.60
CA THR A 2 -21.68 -9.85 7.26
C THR A 2 -21.47 -8.44 6.72
N LEU A 3 -22.40 -7.53 7.02
CA LEU A 3 -22.24 -6.10 6.68
C LEU A 3 -20.96 -5.50 7.30
N TYR A 4 -20.59 -5.91 8.53
CA TYR A 4 -19.39 -5.42 9.22
C TYR A 4 -18.11 -5.83 8.51
N GLU A 5 -18.03 -7.04 7.98
CA GLU A 5 -16.89 -7.52 7.18
C GLU A 5 -16.73 -6.72 5.88
N TRP A 6 -17.83 -6.40 5.19
CA TRP A 6 -17.80 -5.53 4.02
C TRP A 6 -17.34 -4.11 4.33
N ILE A 7 -17.82 -3.53 5.44
CA ILE A 7 -17.37 -2.20 5.90
C ILE A 7 -15.87 -2.23 6.22
N PHE A 8 -15.40 -3.25 6.94
CA PHE A 8 -14.01 -3.41 7.31
C PHE A 8 -13.10 -3.51 6.07
N LEU A 9 -13.46 -4.32 5.09
CA LEU A 9 -12.74 -4.44 3.83
C LEU A 9 -12.71 -3.11 3.06
N GLY A 10 -13.82 -2.39 3.04
CA GLY A 10 -13.89 -1.06 2.42
C GLY A 10 -12.97 -0.06 3.09
N ILE A 11 -12.89 -0.07 4.41
CA ILE A 11 -11.94 0.78 5.17
C ILE A 11 -10.50 0.43 4.81
N ILE A 12 -10.11 -0.84 4.84
CA ILE A 12 -8.75 -1.28 4.47
C ILE A 12 -8.42 -0.87 3.04
N ALA A 13 -9.33 -1.09 2.10
CA ALA A 13 -9.12 -0.77 0.69
C ALA A 13 -8.84 0.73 0.44
N LEU A 14 -9.47 1.60 1.22
CA LEU A 14 -9.43 3.05 1.03
C LEU A 14 -8.46 3.77 1.97
N LEU A 15 -7.95 3.12 3.00
CA LEU A 15 -7.16 3.76 4.05
C LEU A 15 -5.94 4.51 3.48
N GLY A 16 -5.18 3.88 2.60
CA GLY A 16 -4.00 4.50 1.99
C GLY A 16 -4.36 5.76 1.18
N HIS A 17 -5.45 5.72 0.42
CA HIS A 17 -5.94 6.86 -0.36
C HIS A 17 -6.47 7.98 0.55
N ALA A 18 -7.19 7.62 1.62
CA ALA A 18 -7.67 8.59 2.61
C ALA A 18 -6.52 9.32 3.31
N MET A 19 -5.47 8.59 3.70
CA MET A 19 -4.27 9.17 4.29
C MET A 19 -3.53 10.09 3.30
N ALA A 20 -3.41 9.70 2.04
CA ALA A 20 -2.81 10.52 1.00
C ALA A 20 -3.62 11.80 0.75
N LEU A 21 -4.96 11.70 0.68
CA LEU A 21 -5.83 12.85 0.54
C LEU A 21 -5.72 13.81 1.73
N LEU A 22 -5.73 13.28 2.95
CA LEU A 22 -5.55 14.06 4.17
C LEU A 22 -4.24 14.83 4.15
N TRP A 23 -3.15 14.19 3.73
CA TRP A 23 -1.86 14.85 3.60
C TRP A 23 -1.89 15.99 2.56
N TYR A 24 -2.52 15.79 1.41
CA TYR A 24 -2.68 16.85 0.40
C TYR A 24 -3.49 18.04 0.93
N VAL A 25 -4.57 17.77 1.65
CA VAL A 25 -5.39 18.81 2.29
C VAL A 25 -4.58 19.55 3.36
N ALA A 26 -3.84 18.83 4.19
CA ALA A 26 -2.99 19.39 5.21
C ALA A 26 -1.89 20.29 4.62
N LYS A 27 -1.24 19.83 3.55
CA LYS A 27 -0.21 20.62 2.86
C LYS A 27 -0.78 21.87 2.19
N LYS A 28 -1.96 21.77 1.56
CA LYS A 28 -2.62 22.91 0.92
C LYS A 28 -3.06 23.98 1.91
N ASN A 29 -3.37 23.60 3.17
CA ASN A 29 -3.83 24.51 4.22
C ASN A 29 -2.71 24.85 5.22
N ASP A 30 -1.45 24.59 4.89
CA ASP A 30 -0.27 24.89 5.72
C ASP A 30 -0.40 24.38 7.17
N TRP A 31 -0.93 23.17 7.34
CA TRP A 31 -1.03 22.58 8.67
C TRP A 31 0.37 22.30 9.25
N LYS A 32 0.56 22.54 10.54
CA LYS A 32 1.85 22.36 11.24
C LYS A 32 2.49 20.98 11.05
N ILE A 33 1.70 19.93 10.83
CA ILE A 33 2.21 18.58 10.54
C ILE A 33 3.01 18.50 9.23
N CYS A 34 2.81 19.45 8.33
CA CYS A 34 3.50 19.54 7.05
C CYS A 34 4.71 20.49 7.06
N GLU A 35 5.00 21.19 8.16
CA GLU A 35 6.10 22.17 8.25
C GLU A 35 7.48 21.51 8.17
N ARG A 36 7.59 20.22 8.51
CA ARG A 36 8.87 19.47 8.52
C ARG A 36 9.04 18.62 7.26
N THR A 37 8.74 19.16 6.11
CA THR A 37 9.05 18.48 4.86
C THR A 37 10.53 18.65 4.52
N ILE A 38 11.20 17.55 4.14
CA ILE A 38 12.62 17.55 3.76
C ILE A 38 12.83 18.36 2.47
N TYR A 39 11.82 18.37 1.59
CA TYR A 39 11.83 19.10 0.34
C TYR A 39 10.54 19.92 0.19
N ASP A 40 10.69 21.22 0.03
CA ASP A 40 9.57 22.13 -0.27
C ASP A 40 9.46 22.38 -1.78
N LEU A 41 9.48 21.31 -2.57
CA LEU A 41 9.34 21.37 -4.00
C LEU A 41 7.90 21.04 -4.43
N PRO A 42 7.36 21.74 -5.45
CA PRO A 42 6.03 21.44 -5.95
C PRO A 42 6.02 20.08 -6.66
N ILE A 43 5.02 19.26 -6.35
CA ILE A 43 4.80 17.97 -7.01
C ILE A 43 4.35 18.24 -8.44
N LYS A 44 5.08 17.69 -9.42
CA LYS A 44 4.72 17.83 -10.82
C LYS A 44 3.40 17.10 -11.11
N GLY A 45 2.49 17.74 -11.82
CA GLY A 45 1.18 17.16 -12.14
C GLY A 45 1.26 15.80 -12.87
N ARG A 46 2.31 15.57 -13.65
CA ARG A 46 2.58 14.28 -14.30
C ARG A 46 2.89 13.18 -13.26
N GLN A 47 3.65 13.48 -12.21
CA GLN A 47 3.94 12.54 -11.12
C GLN A 47 2.65 12.20 -10.39
N LEU A 48 1.89 13.21 -9.98
CA LEU A 48 0.63 13.03 -9.27
C LEU A 48 -0.35 12.13 -10.04
N ARG A 49 -0.55 12.42 -11.33
CA ARG A 49 -1.43 11.62 -12.19
C ARG A 49 -0.98 10.16 -12.27
N ARG A 50 0.32 9.91 -12.45
CA ARG A 50 0.87 8.55 -12.52
C ARG A 50 0.68 7.80 -11.20
N GLU A 51 1.00 8.45 -10.07
CA GLU A 51 0.84 7.85 -8.75
C GLU A 51 -0.63 7.53 -8.44
N LEU A 52 -1.56 8.39 -8.82
CA LEU A 52 -2.99 8.11 -8.69
C LEU A 52 -3.41 6.90 -9.53
N ILE A 53 -2.96 6.79 -10.78
CA ILE A 53 -3.29 5.65 -11.64
C ILE A 53 -2.72 4.36 -11.03
N ASN A 54 -1.46 4.38 -10.60
CA ASN A 54 -0.80 3.20 -10.04
C ASN A 54 -1.35 2.82 -8.65
N SER A 55 -1.90 3.76 -7.90
CA SER A 55 -2.50 3.47 -6.60
C SER A 55 -3.86 2.74 -6.70
N VAL A 56 -4.48 2.70 -7.88
CA VAL A 56 -5.74 1.96 -8.10
C VAL A 56 -5.59 0.45 -7.82
N HIS A 57 -4.37 -0.08 -7.90
CA HIS A 57 -4.12 -1.49 -7.60
C HIS A 57 -4.08 -1.80 -6.09
N THR A 58 -3.95 -0.79 -5.23
CA THR A 58 -3.86 -0.98 -3.77
C THR A 58 -5.03 -1.77 -3.16
N PRO A 59 -6.30 -1.58 -3.59
CA PRO A 59 -7.43 -2.34 -3.06
C PRO A 59 -7.39 -3.86 -3.28
N ILE A 60 -6.44 -4.38 -4.09
CA ILE A 60 -6.34 -5.82 -4.35
C ILE A 60 -6.18 -6.64 -3.06
N HIS A 61 -5.48 -6.11 -2.05
CA HIS A 61 -5.38 -6.75 -0.73
C HIS A 61 -6.74 -6.96 -0.08
N ALA A 62 -7.62 -5.96 -0.15
CA ALA A 62 -8.96 -6.08 0.42
C ALA A 62 -9.78 -7.15 -0.31
N VAL A 63 -9.60 -7.28 -1.63
CA VAL A 63 -10.24 -8.34 -2.42
C VAL A 63 -9.71 -9.71 -2.01
N MET A 64 -8.39 -9.87 -1.86
CA MET A 64 -7.78 -11.13 -1.43
C MET A 64 -8.22 -11.51 -0.01
N LEU A 65 -8.18 -10.57 0.93
CA LEU A 65 -8.67 -10.80 2.29
C LEU A 65 -10.16 -11.14 2.30
N GLY A 66 -10.96 -10.46 1.49
CA GLY A 66 -12.40 -10.75 1.33
C GLY A 66 -12.66 -12.16 0.81
N ALA A 67 -11.86 -12.63 -0.15
CA ALA A 67 -11.93 -14.00 -0.63
C ALA A 67 -11.58 -15.01 0.49
N CYS A 68 -10.53 -14.77 1.26
CA CYS A 68 -10.16 -15.60 2.40
C CYS A 68 -11.28 -15.67 3.46
N LEU A 69 -11.89 -14.54 3.79
CA LEU A 69 -13.03 -14.47 4.71
C LEU A 69 -14.24 -15.26 4.15
N ALA A 70 -14.55 -15.09 2.88
CA ALA A 70 -15.66 -15.77 2.23
C ALA A 70 -15.47 -17.29 2.15
N LEU A 71 -14.22 -17.75 2.05
CA LEU A 71 -13.84 -19.17 2.04
C LEU A 71 -13.74 -19.78 3.44
N GLY A 72 -13.94 -19.00 4.52
CA GLY A 72 -13.92 -19.50 5.89
C GLY A 72 -12.52 -19.76 6.46
N TYR A 73 -11.46 -19.19 5.85
CA TYR A 73 -10.09 -19.41 6.35
C TYR A 73 -9.87 -18.93 7.78
N PHE A 74 -10.68 -17.99 8.26
CA PHE A 74 -10.60 -17.43 9.61
C PHE A 74 -11.66 -17.98 10.57
N ASP A 75 -12.49 -18.91 10.11
CA ASP A 75 -13.46 -19.58 10.97
C ASP A 75 -12.71 -20.38 12.05
N ASN A 76 -13.18 -20.29 13.30
CA ASN A 76 -12.56 -20.93 14.45
C ASN A 76 -11.17 -20.41 14.88
N THR A 77 -10.78 -19.20 14.47
CA THR A 77 -9.52 -18.61 14.90
C THR A 77 -9.63 -18.13 16.35
N SER A 78 -8.75 -18.63 17.24
CA SER A 78 -8.63 -18.09 18.59
C SER A 78 -7.90 -16.75 18.61
N TYR A 79 -8.13 -15.93 19.65
CA TYR A 79 -7.40 -14.67 19.81
C TYR A 79 -5.87 -14.85 19.83
N LEU A 80 -5.39 -15.88 20.52
CA LEU A 80 -3.96 -16.19 20.56
C LEU A 80 -3.43 -16.50 19.16
N SER A 81 -4.12 -17.36 18.40
CA SER A 81 -3.69 -17.71 17.06
C SER A 81 -3.76 -16.51 16.11
N PHE A 82 -4.76 -15.64 16.27
CA PHE A 82 -4.82 -14.39 15.53
C PHE A 82 -3.59 -13.49 15.77
N PHE A 83 -3.24 -13.23 17.03
CA PHE A 83 -2.09 -12.38 17.35
C PHE A 83 -0.76 -13.00 16.92
N VAL A 84 -0.58 -14.30 17.10
CA VAL A 84 0.63 -15.00 16.66
C VAL A 84 0.75 -14.95 15.14
N THR A 85 -0.34 -15.23 14.41
CA THR A 85 -0.35 -15.17 12.96
C THR A 85 -0.08 -13.74 12.47
N ALA A 86 -0.72 -12.73 13.05
CA ALA A 86 -0.49 -11.33 12.68
C ALA A 86 0.98 -10.93 12.86
N LEU A 87 1.60 -11.31 13.99
CA LEU A 87 3.02 -11.06 14.26
C LEU A 87 3.91 -11.76 13.22
N LEU A 88 3.69 -13.05 12.97
CA LEU A 88 4.49 -13.84 12.04
C LEU A 88 4.32 -13.31 10.60
N THR A 89 3.10 -12.95 10.22
CA THR A 89 2.83 -12.37 8.89
C THR A 89 3.52 -11.01 8.72
N THR A 90 3.53 -10.19 9.76
CA THR A 90 4.25 -8.90 9.71
C THR A 90 5.75 -9.12 9.51
N VAL A 91 6.36 -10.00 10.29
CA VAL A 91 7.79 -10.34 10.14
C VAL A 91 8.06 -10.92 8.75
N TRP A 92 7.21 -11.83 8.29
CA TRP A 92 7.34 -12.41 6.95
C TRP A 92 7.23 -11.34 5.86
N ALA A 93 6.25 -10.43 5.94
CA ALA A 93 6.06 -9.36 4.97
C ALA A 93 7.30 -8.46 4.86
N GLU A 94 7.95 -8.10 5.98
CA GLU A 94 9.19 -7.31 5.97
C GLU A 94 10.34 -8.08 5.29
N ILE A 95 10.51 -9.37 5.60
CA ILE A 95 11.53 -10.22 4.99
C ILE A 95 11.27 -10.35 3.49
N TRP A 96 10.03 -10.66 3.11
CA TRP A 96 9.61 -10.81 1.72
C TRP A 96 9.81 -9.52 0.92
N HIS A 97 9.35 -8.39 1.49
CA HIS A 97 9.53 -7.08 0.88
C HIS A 97 11.01 -6.76 0.64
N TYR A 98 11.87 -6.98 1.64
CA TYR A 98 13.30 -6.74 1.50
C TYR A 98 13.93 -7.54 0.36
N PHE A 99 13.69 -8.84 0.31
CA PHE A 99 14.31 -9.72 -0.69
C PHE A 99 13.73 -9.49 -2.09
N SER A 100 12.42 -9.34 -2.23
CA SER A 100 11.78 -9.05 -3.51
C SER A 100 12.20 -7.68 -4.05
N HIS A 101 12.19 -6.64 -3.24
CA HIS A 101 12.67 -5.31 -3.60
C HIS A 101 14.12 -5.37 -4.09
N ARG A 102 15.00 -6.05 -3.34
CA ARG A 102 16.40 -6.23 -3.74
C ARG A 102 16.54 -7.00 -5.06
N ALA A 103 15.75 -8.03 -5.28
CA ALA A 103 15.73 -8.79 -6.53
C ALA A 103 15.26 -7.93 -7.71
N PHE A 104 14.33 -7.01 -7.51
CA PHE A 104 13.86 -6.08 -8.55
C PHE A 104 14.91 -5.06 -9.00
N HIS A 105 15.99 -4.88 -8.27
CA HIS A 105 17.14 -4.10 -8.71
C HIS A 105 18.10 -4.88 -9.63
N LEU A 106 17.89 -6.19 -9.86
CA LEU A 106 18.61 -6.92 -10.89
C LEU A 106 18.10 -6.49 -12.28
N ASP A 107 19.01 -6.35 -13.25
CA ASP A 107 18.69 -5.85 -14.59
C ASP A 107 17.51 -6.58 -15.25
N ALA A 108 17.45 -7.91 -15.07
CA ALA A 108 16.39 -8.74 -15.64
C ALA A 108 14.99 -8.49 -15.06
N LEU A 109 14.91 -7.97 -13.82
CA LEU A 109 13.66 -7.77 -13.08
C LEU A 109 13.34 -6.29 -12.86
N HIS A 110 14.27 -5.37 -13.18
CA HIS A 110 14.12 -3.94 -12.92
C HIS A 110 12.86 -3.33 -13.55
N TRP A 111 12.40 -3.86 -14.67
CA TRP A 111 11.18 -3.39 -15.33
C TRP A 111 9.92 -3.52 -14.45
N ILE A 112 9.90 -4.48 -13.51
CA ILE A 112 8.79 -4.67 -12.56
C ILE A 112 8.68 -3.47 -11.63
N HIS A 113 9.82 -2.96 -11.16
CA HIS A 113 9.96 -1.94 -10.13
C HIS A 113 10.25 -0.53 -10.67
N ALA A 114 10.56 -0.41 -11.95
CA ALA A 114 10.95 0.85 -12.58
C ALA A 114 9.90 1.97 -12.43
N GLU A 115 8.61 1.64 -12.35
CA GLU A 115 7.55 2.63 -12.16
C GLU A 115 7.64 3.34 -10.81
N HIS A 116 7.96 2.60 -9.75
CA HIS A 116 8.14 3.15 -8.41
C HIS A 116 9.28 4.20 -8.37
N HIS A 117 10.39 3.93 -9.05
CA HIS A 117 11.55 4.84 -9.11
C HIS A 117 11.34 6.11 -9.96
N LYS A 118 10.27 6.23 -10.70
CA LYS A 118 9.96 7.44 -11.47
C LYS A 118 9.47 8.63 -10.62
N SER A 119 9.21 8.42 -9.35
CA SER A 119 8.78 9.48 -8.42
C SER A 119 9.99 10.26 -7.93
N HIS A 120 10.03 11.56 -8.24
CA HIS A 120 11.12 12.45 -7.84
C HIS A 120 10.98 12.97 -6.39
N LEU A 121 9.75 12.99 -5.89
CA LEU A 121 9.41 13.41 -4.54
C LEU A 121 8.57 12.33 -3.88
N ASN A 122 8.95 11.94 -2.68
CA ASN A 122 8.18 10.99 -1.90
C ASN A 122 6.96 11.67 -1.29
N THR A 123 5.80 11.12 -1.58
CA THR A 123 4.50 11.53 -1.04
C THR A 123 3.80 10.31 -0.46
N PRO A 124 2.73 10.46 0.32
CA PRO A 124 1.93 9.29 0.73
C PRO A 124 1.36 8.48 -0.44
N LEU A 125 1.13 9.11 -1.60
CA LEU A 125 0.74 8.40 -2.82
C LEU A 125 1.88 7.57 -3.41
N THR A 126 3.13 8.04 -3.30
CA THR A 126 4.29 7.27 -3.75
C THR A 126 4.39 5.94 -3.02
N ALA A 127 4.07 5.92 -1.72
CA ALA A 127 4.12 4.71 -0.89
C ALA A 127 3.08 3.63 -1.29
N ILE A 128 2.04 3.99 -2.03
CA ILE A 128 1.00 3.07 -2.51
C ILE A 128 0.95 2.99 -4.04
N SER A 129 1.91 3.62 -4.73
CA SER A 129 1.97 3.70 -6.19
C SER A 129 2.99 2.69 -6.73
N PHE A 130 2.54 1.49 -6.96
CA PHE A 130 3.33 0.39 -7.53
C PHE A 130 2.83 0.04 -8.93
N SER A 131 3.67 -0.60 -9.74
CA SER A 131 3.18 -1.27 -10.95
C SER A 131 2.26 -2.43 -10.55
N PHE A 132 1.37 -2.84 -11.46
CA PHE A 132 0.49 -3.99 -11.18
C PHE A 132 1.30 -5.26 -10.89
N SER A 133 2.36 -5.51 -11.67
CA SER A 133 3.22 -6.69 -11.50
C SER A 133 3.95 -6.68 -10.16
N GLU A 134 4.47 -5.53 -9.76
CA GLU A 134 5.15 -5.34 -8.48
C GLU A 134 4.19 -5.58 -7.32
N LYS A 135 3.00 -4.99 -7.40
CA LYS A 135 1.97 -5.14 -6.39
C LYS A 135 1.54 -6.58 -6.21
N LEU A 136 1.33 -7.29 -7.31
CA LEU A 136 0.96 -8.70 -7.27
C LEU A 136 2.03 -9.56 -6.58
N ILE A 137 3.32 -9.27 -6.79
CA ILE A 137 4.41 -10.02 -6.16
C ILE A 137 4.53 -9.68 -4.67
N PHE A 138 4.28 -8.43 -4.27
CA PHE A 138 4.29 -8.05 -2.86
C PHE A 138 3.11 -8.63 -2.07
N ASP A 139 2.02 -8.98 -2.73
CA ASP A 139 0.80 -9.51 -2.11
C ASP A 139 0.81 -11.05 -1.95
N ILE A 140 1.83 -11.75 -2.49
CA ILE A 140 2.03 -13.20 -2.32
C ILE A 140 2.77 -13.48 -1.00
#